data_66a89f1679c12636714550deb8217993
#
_entry.id   66a89f1679c12636714550deb8217993
#
_cell.length_a   1.000
_cell.length_b   1.000
_cell.length_c   1.000
_cell.angle_alpha   90.00
_cell.angle_beta   90.00
_cell.angle_gamma   90.00
#
_symmetry.space_group_name_H-M   'P 1'
#
loop_
_entity.id
_entity.type
_entity.pdbx_description
1 polymer ?
#
loop_
_entity_poly.entity_id
_entity_poly.type
_entity_poly.pdbx_seq_one_letter_code
_entity_poly.pdbx_strand_id
1 'polypeptide(L)'
;KLTLMKTSADSLKKSADALNDASLWGKKKIKKKDEKTGEETEVEDYDWDAITKKVKSFIDDYNDVVKEAGESNTKDVLRNASWMTGMTDKTSHLLSKIGITIGKGNKLELDEDELKKADISSLKTVFTGYNSFAGKTAQKATGISNAANRASATYTNNGTYSKMDSSLTSRKIDKEV
;
A
#
# COMPACT_ATOMS: atom_id res chain seq x y z
N LYS A 1 4.33 8.07 -16.23
CA LYS A 1 3.24 7.23 -15.67
C LYS A 1 3.76 5.96 -15.01
N LEU A 2 4.54 5.17 -15.72
CA LEU A 2 5.07 3.91 -15.18
C LEU A 2 6.04 4.16 -14.02
N THR A 3 6.84 5.22 -14.10
CA THR A 3 7.74 5.61 -13.01
C THR A 3 6.95 6.00 -11.76
N LEU A 4 5.87 6.76 -11.93
CA LEU A 4 5.00 7.14 -10.81
C LEU A 4 4.30 5.90 -10.23
N MET A 5 3.85 4.98 -11.08
CA MET A 5 3.25 3.73 -10.64
C MET A 5 4.21 2.92 -9.78
N LYS A 6 5.45 2.77 -10.24
CA LYS A 6 6.49 2.06 -9.50
C LYS A 6 6.75 2.73 -8.15
N THR A 7 6.88 4.05 -8.14
CA THR A 7 7.13 4.82 -6.91
C THR A 7 5.98 4.65 -5.92
N SER A 8 4.74 4.75 -6.39
CA SER A 8 3.56 4.58 -5.54
C SER A 8 3.48 3.17 -4.96
N ALA A 9 3.75 2.16 -5.78
CA ALA A 9 3.75 0.76 -5.33
C ALA A 9 4.86 0.49 -4.32
N ASP A 10 6.05 1.03 -4.54
CA ASP A 10 7.18 0.89 -3.60
C ASP A 10 6.87 1.58 -2.27
N SER A 11 6.20 2.73 -2.30
CA SER A 11 5.76 3.43 -1.08
C SER A 11 4.75 2.60 -0.30
N LEU A 12 3.78 1.99 -0.99
CA LEU A 12 2.80 1.12 -0.36
C LEU A 12 3.46 -0.07 0.30
N LYS A 13 4.42 -0.70 -0.36
CA LYS A 13 5.17 -1.80 0.23
C LYS A 13 5.85 -1.36 1.53
N LYS A 14 6.51 -0.20 1.52
CA LYS A 14 7.20 0.33 2.70
C LYS A 14 6.23 0.61 3.84
N SER A 15 5.09 1.24 3.57
CA SER A 15 4.13 1.57 4.62
C SER A 15 3.44 0.32 5.16
N ALA A 16 3.21 -0.69 4.32
CA ALA A 16 2.69 -1.98 4.76
C ALA A 16 3.71 -2.70 5.65
N ASP A 17 4.98 -2.72 5.25
CA ASP A 17 6.05 -3.36 6.04
C ASP A 17 6.25 -2.65 7.38
N ALA A 18 6.08 -1.32 7.42
CA ALA A 18 6.20 -0.54 8.65
C ALA A 18 5.16 -0.93 9.69
N LEU A 19 3.98 -1.39 9.25
CA LEU A 19 2.93 -1.87 10.15
C LEU A 19 3.25 -3.25 10.74
N ASN A 20 4.16 -3.99 10.14
CA ASN A 20 4.58 -5.29 10.64
C ASN A 20 5.66 -5.20 11.72
N ASP A 21 6.04 -4.00 12.14
CA ASP A 21 7.02 -3.80 13.21
C ASP A 21 6.38 -4.12 14.55
N ALA A 22 6.89 -5.17 15.21
CA ALA A 22 6.36 -5.63 16.50
C ALA A 22 6.36 -4.53 17.56
N SER A 23 7.34 -3.64 17.51
CA SER A 23 7.45 -2.56 18.53
C SER A 23 6.29 -1.57 18.45
N LEU A 24 5.65 -1.44 17.27
CA LEU A 24 4.51 -0.54 17.10
C LEU A 24 3.30 -0.97 17.95
N TRP A 25 3.13 -2.28 18.17
CA TRP A 25 1.93 -2.84 18.76
C TRP A 25 2.07 -3.18 20.25
N GLY A 26 3.21 -2.83 20.85
CA GLY A 26 3.44 -2.99 22.27
C GLY A 26 3.05 -1.74 23.04
N LYS A 27 2.71 -1.93 24.31
CA LYS A 27 2.48 -0.80 25.22
C LYS A 27 3.79 -0.09 25.49
N LYS A 28 3.70 1.21 25.63
CA LYS A 28 4.85 2.09 25.89
C LYS A 28 4.50 3.08 26.99
N LYS A 29 5.53 3.62 27.61
CA LYS A 29 5.35 4.72 28.54
C LYS A 29 5.12 5.99 27.74
N ILE A 30 3.94 6.57 27.89
CA ILE A 30 3.47 7.72 27.12
C ILE A 30 3.11 8.83 28.08
N LYS A 31 3.53 10.04 27.75
CA LYS A 31 3.14 11.23 28.50
C LYS A 31 1.78 11.70 27.99
N LYS A 32 0.80 11.72 28.89
CA LYS A 32 -0.52 12.25 28.61
C LYS A 32 -0.72 13.53 29.39
N LYS A 33 -1.23 14.54 28.70
CA LYS A 33 -1.54 15.84 29.30
C LYS A 33 -3.03 15.86 29.66
N ASP A 34 -3.32 16.20 30.91
CA ASP A 34 -4.69 16.41 31.34
C ASP A 34 -5.19 17.74 30.75
N GLU A 35 -6.24 17.68 29.97
CA GLU A 35 -6.84 18.85 29.32
C GLU A 35 -7.36 19.88 30.32
N LYS A 36 -7.75 19.43 31.52
CA LYS A 36 -8.32 20.30 32.55
C LYS A 36 -7.25 20.98 33.43
N THR A 37 -6.21 20.24 33.80
CA THR A 37 -5.20 20.73 34.74
C THR A 37 -3.89 21.11 34.06
N GLY A 38 -3.67 20.67 32.85
CA GLY A 38 -2.42 20.85 32.14
C GLY A 38 -1.28 19.99 32.64
N GLU A 39 -1.54 19.11 33.63
CA GLU A 39 -0.55 18.21 34.17
C GLU A 39 -0.21 17.09 33.18
N GLU A 40 1.08 16.81 33.06
CA GLU A 40 1.55 15.67 32.28
C GLU A 40 1.71 14.48 33.20
N THR A 41 1.08 13.37 32.87
CA THR A 41 1.27 12.10 33.57
C THR A 41 1.83 11.08 32.62
N GLU A 42 2.72 10.22 33.11
CA GLU A 42 3.26 9.10 32.36
C GLU A 42 2.36 7.88 32.59
N VAL A 43 1.80 7.33 31.51
CA VAL A 43 0.97 6.15 31.56
C VAL A 43 1.53 5.09 30.62
N GLU A 44 1.26 3.83 30.93
CA GLU A 44 1.60 2.75 30.03
C GLU A 44 0.40 2.45 29.15
N ASP A 45 0.54 2.71 27.88
CA ASP A 45 -0.54 2.55 26.89
C ASP A 45 0.08 2.31 25.51
N TYR A 46 -0.76 1.91 24.57
CA TYR A 46 -0.37 1.86 23.17
C TYR A 46 -0.14 3.28 22.65
N ASP A 47 0.82 3.41 21.75
CA ASP A 47 1.10 4.70 21.12
C ASP A 47 0.14 4.93 19.96
N TRP A 48 -1.08 5.34 20.30
CA TRP A 48 -2.15 5.55 19.32
C TRP A 48 -1.80 6.60 18.27
N ASP A 49 -1.00 7.60 18.63
CA ASP A 49 -0.56 8.61 17.65
C ASP A 49 0.33 7.97 16.60
N ALA A 50 1.29 7.16 17.02
CA ALA A 50 2.17 6.46 16.09
C ALA A 50 1.40 5.44 15.24
N ILE A 51 0.50 4.67 15.86
CA ILE A 51 -0.33 3.68 15.17
C ILE A 51 -1.20 4.38 14.10
N THR A 52 -1.88 5.44 14.50
CA THR A 52 -2.77 6.19 13.60
C THR A 52 -1.99 6.74 12.41
N LYS A 53 -0.83 7.33 12.68
CA LYS A 53 0.02 7.91 11.64
C LYS A 53 0.47 6.85 10.63
N LYS A 54 0.88 5.68 11.10
CA LYS A 54 1.32 4.59 10.22
C LYS A 54 0.16 3.98 9.43
N VAL A 55 -1.00 3.84 10.04
CA VAL A 55 -2.19 3.35 9.34
C VAL A 55 -2.62 4.36 8.27
N LYS A 56 -2.59 5.66 8.57
CA LYS A 56 -2.92 6.70 7.59
C LYS A 56 -1.96 6.68 6.41
N SER A 57 -0.66 6.54 6.66
CA SER A 57 0.34 6.45 5.59
C SER A 57 0.06 5.25 4.69
N PHE A 58 -0.26 4.11 5.29
CA PHE A 58 -0.61 2.90 4.54
C PHE A 58 -1.85 3.14 3.66
N ILE A 59 -2.90 3.73 4.23
CA ILE A 59 -4.14 4.03 3.50
C ILE A 59 -3.88 5.01 2.36
N ASP A 60 -3.13 6.08 2.60
CA ASP A 60 -2.81 7.05 1.56
C ASP A 60 -2.04 6.40 0.42
N ASP A 61 -1.05 5.58 0.75
CA ASP A 61 -0.25 4.88 -0.26
C ASP A 61 -1.08 3.84 -1.02
N TYR A 62 -1.97 3.13 -0.32
CA TYR A 62 -2.92 2.20 -0.94
C TYR A 62 -3.80 2.94 -1.95
N ASN A 63 -4.36 4.06 -1.55
CA ASN A 63 -5.25 4.85 -2.40
C ASN A 63 -4.52 5.43 -3.62
N ASP A 64 -3.27 5.83 -3.46
CA ASP A 64 -2.44 6.29 -4.59
C ASP A 64 -2.23 5.17 -5.60
N VAL A 65 -1.93 3.96 -5.13
CA VAL A 65 -1.74 2.79 -6.02
C VAL A 65 -3.05 2.48 -6.75
N VAL A 66 -4.17 2.47 -6.06
CA VAL A 66 -5.48 2.20 -6.68
C VAL A 66 -5.76 3.23 -7.78
N LYS A 67 -5.52 4.49 -7.48
CA LYS A 67 -5.73 5.57 -8.45
C LYS A 67 -4.82 5.41 -9.67
N GLU A 68 -3.52 5.27 -9.43
CA GLU A 68 -2.53 5.16 -10.50
C GLU A 68 -2.73 3.90 -11.35
N ALA A 69 -3.03 2.78 -10.71
CA ALA A 69 -3.27 1.52 -11.41
C ALA A 69 -4.54 1.60 -12.27
N GLY A 70 -5.57 2.28 -11.78
CA GLY A 70 -6.82 2.46 -12.51
C GLY A 70 -6.64 3.25 -13.81
N GLU A 71 -5.59 4.05 -13.89
CA GLU A 71 -5.26 4.84 -15.07
C GLU A 71 -4.22 4.16 -15.97
N SER A 72 -3.77 2.96 -15.59
CA SER A 72 -2.71 2.24 -16.31
C SER A 72 -3.29 1.47 -17.51
N ASN A 73 -2.50 1.42 -18.58
CA ASN A 73 -2.78 0.58 -19.75
C ASN A 73 -2.01 -0.75 -19.69
N THR A 74 -1.22 -0.96 -18.67
CA THR A 74 -0.37 -2.15 -18.53
C THR A 74 -1.17 -3.28 -17.90
N LYS A 75 -1.33 -4.38 -18.62
CA LYS A 75 -2.16 -5.52 -18.19
C LYS A 75 -1.73 -6.09 -16.84
N ASP A 76 -0.42 -6.28 -16.64
CA ASP A 76 0.08 -6.87 -15.40
C ASP A 76 -0.09 -5.94 -14.22
N VAL A 77 0.02 -4.63 -14.42
CA VAL A 77 -0.30 -3.64 -13.38
C VAL A 77 -1.77 -3.76 -12.99
N LEU A 78 -2.65 -3.76 -13.98
CA LEU A 78 -4.10 -3.87 -13.76
C LEU A 78 -4.47 -5.18 -13.07
N ARG A 79 -3.85 -6.27 -13.47
CA ARG A 79 -4.11 -7.58 -12.87
C ARG A 79 -3.73 -7.62 -11.39
N ASN A 80 -2.53 -7.16 -11.05
CA ASN A 80 -2.07 -7.13 -9.67
C ASN A 80 -2.93 -6.19 -8.82
N ALA A 81 -3.31 -5.05 -9.36
CA ALA A 81 -4.19 -4.10 -8.67
C ALA A 81 -5.58 -4.70 -8.45
N SER A 82 -6.11 -5.42 -9.42
CA SER A 82 -7.40 -6.10 -9.32
C SER A 82 -7.37 -7.20 -8.25
N TRP A 83 -6.29 -7.96 -8.18
CA TRP A 83 -6.10 -8.95 -7.10
C TRP A 83 -6.03 -8.27 -5.74
N MET A 84 -5.34 -7.14 -5.66
CA MET A 84 -5.23 -6.37 -4.41
C MET A 84 -6.60 -5.87 -3.95
N THR A 85 -7.36 -5.22 -4.80
CA THR A 85 -8.69 -4.71 -4.43
C THR A 85 -9.69 -5.82 -4.16
N GLY A 86 -9.60 -6.93 -4.90
CA GLY A 86 -10.45 -8.11 -4.66
C GLY A 86 -10.16 -8.74 -3.30
N MET A 87 -8.90 -8.82 -2.91
CA MET A 87 -8.50 -9.30 -1.59
C MET A 87 -9.02 -8.35 -0.50
N THR A 88 -8.95 -7.04 -0.74
CA THR A 88 -9.46 -6.03 0.18
C THR A 88 -10.97 -6.21 0.40
N ASP A 89 -11.73 -6.42 -0.68
CA ASP A 89 -13.16 -6.68 -0.58
C ASP A 89 -13.47 -7.89 0.31
N LYS A 90 -12.71 -8.95 0.16
CA LYS A 90 -12.87 -10.16 0.98
C LYS A 90 -12.53 -9.93 2.44
N THR A 91 -11.73 -8.93 2.74
CA THR A 91 -11.29 -8.57 4.10
C THR A 91 -12.15 -7.44 4.69
N SER A 92 -13.15 -6.97 3.96
CA SER A 92 -13.93 -5.78 4.33
C SER A 92 -14.54 -5.84 5.73
N HIS A 93 -14.99 -7.01 6.15
CA HIS A 93 -15.57 -7.17 7.49
C HIS A 93 -14.53 -6.98 8.60
N LEU A 94 -13.34 -7.54 8.43
CA LEU A 94 -12.25 -7.34 9.40
C LEU A 94 -11.80 -5.88 9.42
N LEU A 95 -11.72 -5.25 8.26
CA LEU A 95 -11.32 -3.84 8.15
C LEU A 95 -12.34 -2.92 8.83
N SER A 96 -13.63 -3.19 8.66
CA SER A 96 -14.67 -2.37 9.28
C SER A 96 -14.59 -2.38 10.80
N LYS A 97 -14.16 -3.50 11.39
CA LYS A 97 -14.00 -3.61 12.84
C LYS A 97 -12.94 -2.69 13.41
N ILE A 98 -12.00 -2.26 12.59
CA ILE A 98 -10.88 -1.41 13.01
C ILE A 98 -10.98 0.00 12.42
N GLY A 99 -12.15 0.37 11.89
CA GLY A 99 -12.40 1.73 11.40
C GLY A 99 -12.02 1.97 9.95
N ILE A 100 -11.75 0.92 9.18
CA ILE A 100 -11.41 1.05 7.75
C ILE A 100 -12.56 0.52 6.90
N THR A 101 -13.06 1.36 6.00
CA THR A 101 -14.12 1.01 5.06
C THR A 101 -13.66 1.23 3.63
N ILE A 102 -14.30 0.52 2.71
CA ILE A 102 -14.02 0.66 1.29
C ILE A 102 -15.02 1.65 0.72
N GLY A 103 -14.52 2.74 0.20
CA GLY A 103 -15.32 3.80 -0.38
C GLY A 103 -15.34 3.73 -1.90
N LYS A 104 -15.73 4.84 -2.50
CA LYS A 104 -15.84 5.00 -3.93
C LYS A 104 -14.49 4.76 -4.60
N GLY A 105 -14.50 4.04 -5.72
CA GLY A 105 -13.29 3.77 -6.50
C GLY A 105 -12.32 2.80 -5.82
N ASN A 106 -12.82 1.96 -4.93
CA ASN A 106 -12.03 1.01 -4.16
C ASN A 106 -11.00 1.64 -3.22
N LYS A 107 -11.17 2.92 -2.92
CA LYS A 107 -10.29 3.62 -1.98
C LYS A 107 -10.69 3.30 -0.55
N LEU A 108 -9.70 3.26 0.32
CA LEU A 108 -9.93 3.03 1.75
C LEU A 108 -10.19 4.35 2.46
N GLU A 109 -11.09 4.30 3.44
CA GLU A 109 -11.44 5.44 4.30
C GLU A 109 -11.21 5.03 5.74
N LEU A 110 -10.67 5.95 6.54
CA LEU A 110 -10.37 5.69 7.94
C LEU A 110 -11.22 6.56 8.85
N ASP A 111 -11.84 5.91 9.83
CA ASP A 111 -12.41 6.57 11.00
C ASP A 111 -11.40 6.45 12.13
N GLU A 112 -10.72 7.55 12.47
CA GLU A 112 -9.65 7.55 13.47
C GLU A 112 -10.16 7.22 14.87
N ASP A 113 -11.36 7.66 15.21
CA ASP A 113 -11.95 7.38 16.52
C ASP A 113 -12.22 5.88 16.67
N GLU A 114 -12.74 5.26 15.63
CA GLU A 114 -12.97 3.81 15.59
C GLU A 114 -11.65 3.04 15.67
N LEU A 115 -10.62 3.52 14.98
CA LEU A 115 -9.29 2.91 15.02
C LEU A 115 -8.75 2.88 16.44
N LYS A 116 -8.85 4.01 17.15
CA LYS A 116 -8.33 4.17 18.51
C LYS A 116 -9.11 3.37 19.55
N LYS A 117 -10.33 2.93 19.22
CA LYS A 117 -11.16 2.07 20.06
C LYS A 117 -11.04 0.59 19.71
N ALA A 118 -10.36 0.29 18.61
CA ALA A 118 -10.25 -1.08 18.13
C ALA A 118 -9.41 -1.94 19.07
N ASP A 119 -9.75 -3.21 19.09
CA ASP A 119 -9.00 -4.21 19.83
C ASP A 119 -7.63 -4.41 19.19
N ILE A 120 -6.59 -4.34 20.00
CA ILE A 120 -5.20 -4.49 19.56
C ILE A 120 -4.97 -5.82 18.83
N SER A 121 -5.64 -6.87 19.29
CA SER A 121 -5.56 -8.19 18.67
C SER A 121 -6.11 -8.16 17.24
N SER A 122 -7.21 -7.46 17.03
CA SER A 122 -7.79 -7.27 15.69
C SER A 122 -6.87 -6.47 14.77
N LEU A 123 -6.25 -5.43 15.30
CA LEU A 123 -5.27 -4.62 14.57
C LEU A 123 -4.07 -5.45 14.17
N LYS A 124 -3.52 -6.24 15.08
CA LYS A 124 -2.39 -7.13 14.79
C LYS A 124 -2.76 -8.16 13.72
N THR A 125 -3.95 -8.70 13.77
CA THR A 125 -4.43 -9.66 12.76
C THR A 125 -4.43 -9.05 11.36
N VAL A 126 -4.84 -7.80 11.23
CA VAL A 126 -4.91 -7.10 9.95
C VAL A 126 -3.53 -6.67 9.46
N PHE A 127 -2.65 -6.23 10.33
CA PHE A 127 -1.43 -5.51 9.94
C PHE A 127 -0.13 -6.28 10.15
N THR A 128 -0.12 -7.38 10.89
CA THR A 128 1.12 -8.09 11.16
C THR A 128 1.12 -9.49 10.57
N GLY A 129 2.29 -9.90 10.09
CA GLY A 129 2.50 -11.22 9.50
C GLY A 129 2.42 -11.22 7.98
N TYR A 130 3.10 -12.18 7.38
CA TYR A 130 3.20 -12.32 5.94
C TYR A 130 1.82 -12.55 5.29
N ASN A 131 0.96 -13.31 5.95
CA ASN A 131 -0.37 -13.66 5.43
C ASN A 131 -1.48 -12.71 5.89
N SER A 132 -1.14 -11.64 6.61
CA SER A 132 -2.11 -10.61 7.00
C SER A 132 -2.55 -9.79 5.78
N PHE A 133 -3.59 -8.99 5.97
CA PHE A 133 -4.03 -8.05 4.93
C PHE A 133 -2.87 -7.16 4.48
N ALA A 134 -2.15 -6.53 5.42
CA ALA A 134 -1.02 -5.67 5.07
C ALA A 134 0.11 -6.46 4.41
N GLY A 135 0.41 -7.66 4.89
CA GLY A 135 1.44 -8.51 4.29
C GLY A 135 1.11 -8.90 2.85
N LYS A 136 -0.12 -9.28 2.59
CA LYS A 136 -0.58 -9.60 1.24
C LYS A 136 -0.63 -8.37 0.34
N THR A 137 -1.00 -7.22 0.91
CA THR A 137 -0.96 -5.93 0.18
C THR A 137 0.48 -5.61 -0.24
N ALA A 138 1.45 -5.81 0.64
CA ALA A 138 2.87 -5.61 0.31
C ALA A 138 3.30 -6.50 -0.85
N GLN A 139 2.85 -7.75 -0.87
CA GLN A 139 3.15 -8.68 -1.98
C GLN A 139 2.55 -8.20 -3.30
N LYS A 140 1.31 -7.72 -3.28
CA LYS A 140 0.66 -7.20 -4.49
C LYS A 140 1.31 -5.90 -4.95
N ALA A 141 1.72 -5.05 -4.01
CA ALA A 141 2.47 -3.83 -4.33
C ALA A 141 3.80 -4.16 -5.02
N THR A 142 4.51 -5.17 -4.52
CA THR A 142 5.73 -5.64 -5.18
C THR A 142 5.44 -6.13 -6.60
N GLY A 143 4.34 -6.86 -6.79
CA GLY A 143 3.91 -7.30 -8.12
C GLY A 143 3.63 -6.15 -9.06
N ILE A 144 2.97 -5.11 -8.57
CA ILE A 144 2.69 -3.90 -9.35
C ILE A 144 3.99 -3.17 -9.72
N SER A 145 4.88 -3.00 -8.75
CA SER A 145 6.19 -2.36 -8.97
C SER A 145 7.00 -3.11 -10.04
N ASN A 146 7.07 -4.43 -9.92
CA ASN A 146 7.77 -5.26 -10.89
C ASN A 146 7.12 -5.19 -12.28
N ALA A 147 5.80 -5.22 -12.35
CA ALA A 147 5.07 -5.10 -13.61
C ALA A 147 5.32 -3.75 -14.28
N ALA A 148 5.30 -2.67 -13.49
CA ALA A 148 5.59 -1.33 -13.99
C ALA A 148 7.03 -1.22 -14.48
N ASN A 149 7.96 -1.82 -13.76
CA ASN A 149 9.38 -1.83 -14.12
C ASN A 149 9.61 -2.59 -15.43
N ARG A 150 9.01 -3.77 -15.59
CA ARG A 150 9.10 -4.56 -16.82
C ARG A 150 8.50 -3.81 -18.01
N ALA A 151 7.34 -3.20 -17.83
CA ALA A 151 6.68 -2.43 -18.87
C ALA A 151 7.50 -1.22 -19.30
N SER A 152 8.10 -0.52 -18.33
CA SER A 152 8.97 0.61 -18.61
C SER A 152 10.22 0.18 -19.40
N ALA A 153 10.86 -0.92 -18.99
CA ALA A 153 12.02 -1.47 -19.69
C ALA A 153 11.67 -1.91 -21.11
N THR A 154 10.55 -2.59 -21.28
CA THR A 154 10.07 -3.03 -22.58
C THR A 154 9.77 -1.83 -23.50
N TYR A 155 9.10 -0.82 -22.97
CA TYR A 155 8.82 0.40 -23.71
C TYR A 155 10.11 1.10 -24.15
N THR A 156 11.07 1.22 -23.26
CA THR A 156 12.37 1.84 -23.55
C THR A 156 13.11 1.04 -24.62
N ASN A 157 13.14 -0.28 -24.48
CA ASN A 157 13.80 -1.16 -25.47
C ASN A 157 13.11 -1.05 -26.83
N ASN A 158 11.79 -1.06 -26.86
CA ASN A 158 11.03 -0.92 -28.10
C ASN A 158 11.22 0.47 -28.72
N GLY A 159 11.26 1.50 -27.90
CA GLY A 159 11.53 2.86 -28.36
C GLY A 159 12.92 3.01 -28.95
N THR A 160 13.93 2.47 -28.28
CA THR A 160 15.30 2.44 -28.77
C THR A 160 15.39 1.60 -30.03
N TYR A 161 14.75 0.46 -30.04
CA TYR A 161 14.73 -0.44 -31.18
C TYR A 161 14.05 0.21 -32.38
N SER A 162 12.94 0.90 -32.18
CA SER A 162 12.26 1.64 -33.22
C SER A 162 13.11 2.73 -33.82
N LYS A 163 13.90 3.39 -33.00
CA LYS A 163 14.87 4.40 -33.48
C LYS A 163 15.99 3.77 -34.27
N MET A 164 16.42 2.60 -33.88
CA MET A 164 17.41 1.82 -34.63
C MET A 164 16.79 1.22 -35.89
N ASP A 165 15.58 0.72 -35.76
CA ASP A 165 14.86 0.06 -36.84
C ASP A 165 14.39 1.00 -37.90
N SER A 166 14.14 2.24 -37.59
CA SER A 166 13.97 3.21 -38.65
C SER A 166 15.23 3.29 -39.49
N SER A 167 16.29 2.66 -39.00
CA SER A 167 17.54 2.54 -39.74
C SER A 167 17.89 1.10 -40.10
N LEU A 168 17.28 0.13 -39.42
CA LEU A 168 17.60 -1.27 -39.63
C LEU A 168 16.56 -2.05 -40.35
N THR A 169 15.40 -1.86 -40.09
CA THR A 169 14.33 -2.51 -40.42
C THR A 169 13.57 -3.01 -39.85
N SER A 170 13.24 -3.14 -39.56
CA SER A 170 12.47 -3.77 -38.80
C SER A 170 12.74 -5.01 -38.54
N ARG A 171 13.64 -5.56 -38.72
CA ARG A 171 13.49 -6.75 -38.23
C ARG A 171 13.44 -7.29 -37.39
N LYS A 172 13.42 -7.46 -37.39
CA LYS A 172 13.01 -8.23 -36.73
C LYS A 172 12.76 -8.46 -35.95
N ILE A 173 12.94 -8.27 -36.25
CA ILE A 173 12.43 -8.74 -35.56
C ILE A 173 12.49 -9.20 -35.09
N ASP A 174 12.96 -9.28 -35.56
CA ASP A 174 12.77 -9.83 -35.09
C ASP A 174 13.22 -10.47 -34.62
N LYS A 175 13.97 -10.87 -35.34
CA LYS A 175 14.08 -11.48 -35.02
C LYS A 175 14.21 -11.83 -34.17
N GLU A 176 14.44 -11.62 -34.62
CA GLU A 176 14.26 -11.71 -34.07
C GLU A 176 14.02 -11.91 -33.34
N VAL A 177 14.63 -11.74 -34.20
CA VAL A 177 14.17 -11.75 -33.80
C VAL A 177 13.95 -11.78 -33.27
#